data_2832368132fd8cecfeff331ae2d98dbc
#
_entry.id   2832368132fd8cecfeff331ae2d98dbc
#
_cell.length_a   1.000
_cell.length_b   1.000
_cell.length_c   1.000
_cell.angle_alpha   90.00
_cell.angle_beta   90.00
_cell.angle_gamma   90.00
#
_symmetry.space_group_name_H-M   'P 1'
#
loop_
_entity.id
_entity.type
_entity.pdbx_description
1 polymer ?
#
loop_
_entity_poly.entity_id
_entity_poly.type
_entity_poly.pdbx_seq_one_letter_code
_entity_poly.pdbx_strand_id
1 'polypeptide(L)'
;PENIPLRIPDIALGAEEFIGAELYPVTASLGNLSASFDGLTLNRGRTWEHKRLSAEVRALGHFSNFFGADDLPLHYQVQCEQGLIVSGATGCLFSASEWGDDDNLIEVRHCWYISQPALRQRIIDG
;
A
#
# COMPACT_ATOMS: atom_id res chain seq x y z
N PRO A 1 -8.23 3.39 -3.95
CA PRO A 1 -8.50 1.97 -3.78
C PRO A 1 -9.84 1.61 -4.28
N GLU A 2 -9.90 0.40 -4.54
CA GLU A 2 -11.01 -0.13 -5.26
C GLU A 2 -12.06 -0.51 -4.30
N ASN A 3 -12.95 0.15 -4.09
CA ASN A 3 -14.18 -0.20 -3.48
C ASN A 3 -14.33 -1.50 -2.76
N ILE A 4 -13.84 -1.56 -1.55
CA ILE A 4 -14.23 -2.58 -0.60
C ILE A 4 -14.65 -1.87 0.68
N PRO A 5 -15.61 -0.95 0.57
CA PRO A 5 -15.86 0.00 1.67
C PRO A 5 -16.33 -0.67 2.95
N LEU A 6 -17.14 -1.71 2.84
CA LEU A 6 -17.67 -2.34 4.03
C LEU A 6 -16.68 -3.25 4.73
N ARG A 7 -15.59 -3.63 4.03
CA ARG A 7 -14.60 -4.54 4.58
C ARG A 7 -13.28 -3.88 4.92
N ILE A 8 -13.12 -2.64 4.54
CA ILE A 8 -11.93 -1.89 4.85
C ILE A 8 -11.60 -1.92 6.34
N PRO A 9 -12.56 -1.76 7.25
CA PRO A 9 -12.23 -1.81 8.69
C PRO A 9 -11.58 -3.12 9.12
N ASP A 10 -12.05 -4.26 8.61
CA ASP A 10 -11.46 -5.55 8.97
C ASP A 10 -10.07 -5.71 8.40
N ILE A 11 -9.90 -5.29 7.15
CA ILE A 11 -8.59 -5.35 6.48
C ILE A 11 -7.63 -4.38 7.16
N ALA A 12 -8.11 -3.20 7.57
CA ALA A 12 -7.30 -2.23 8.27
C ALA A 12 -6.81 -2.75 9.61
N LEU A 13 -7.66 -3.46 10.36
CA LEU A 13 -7.26 -4.06 11.63
C LEU A 13 -6.16 -5.09 11.42
N GLY A 14 -6.27 -5.92 10.37
CA GLY A 14 -5.21 -6.86 10.03
C GLY A 14 -3.91 -6.17 9.67
N ALA A 15 -3.99 -5.09 8.90
CA ALA A 15 -2.81 -4.31 8.55
C ALA A 15 -2.19 -3.66 9.78
N GLU A 16 -3.02 -3.14 10.69
CA GLU A 16 -2.55 -2.55 11.95
C GLU A 16 -1.80 -3.56 12.79
N GLU A 17 -2.31 -4.78 12.89
CA GLU A 17 -1.63 -5.85 13.61
C GLU A 17 -0.28 -6.16 12.98
N PHE A 18 -0.24 -6.20 11.66
CA PHE A 18 0.98 -6.51 10.94
C PHE A 18 2.04 -5.42 11.12
N ILE A 19 1.61 -4.17 11.10
CA ILE A 19 2.50 -3.01 11.27
C ILE A 19 2.85 -2.79 12.75
N GLY A 20 1.92 -3.09 13.62
CA GLY A 20 2.09 -2.84 15.06
C GLY A 20 1.70 -1.44 15.48
N ALA A 21 0.85 -0.76 14.72
CA ALA A 21 0.41 0.60 15.02
C ALA A 21 -0.92 0.87 14.35
N GLU A 22 -1.67 1.84 14.88
CA GLU A 22 -2.92 2.26 14.29
C GLU A 22 -2.70 3.00 12.97
N LEU A 23 -3.64 2.85 12.06
CA LEU A 23 -3.61 3.46 10.73
C LEU A 23 -4.79 4.40 10.57
N TYR A 24 -4.54 5.55 9.98
CA TYR A 24 -5.56 6.56 9.74
C TYR A 24 -5.61 6.91 8.27
N PRO A 25 -6.80 6.91 7.63
CA PRO A 25 -6.91 7.38 6.25
C PRO A 25 -6.69 8.88 6.21
N VAL A 26 -5.83 9.31 5.30
CA VAL A 26 -5.40 10.71 5.27
C VAL A 26 -5.03 11.09 3.83
N THR A 27 -5.20 12.37 3.51
CA THR A 27 -4.65 12.95 2.29
C THR A 27 -3.65 14.00 2.70
N ALA A 28 -2.48 14.00 2.08
CA ALA A 28 -1.42 14.94 2.40
C ALA A 28 -0.73 15.42 1.14
N SER A 29 0.01 16.50 1.25
CA SER A 29 0.75 17.02 0.13
C SER A 29 2.09 17.56 0.57
N LEU A 30 3.02 17.61 -0.39
CA LEU A 30 4.35 18.17 -0.18
C LEU A 30 4.78 18.80 -1.49
N GLY A 31 4.87 20.11 -1.51
CA GLY A 31 5.14 20.83 -2.75
C GLY A 31 4.05 20.56 -3.78
N ASN A 32 4.44 20.11 -4.95
CA ASN A 32 3.50 19.79 -6.05
C ASN A 32 2.97 18.37 -5.99
N LEU A 33 3.40 17.58 -5.00
CA LEU A 33 2.97 16.21 -4.88
C LEU A 33 1.89 16.08 -3.85
N SER A 34 0.94 15.19 -4.09
CA SER A 34 -0.07 14.85 -3.11
C SER A 34 -0.28 13.34 -3.12
N ALA A 35 -0.78 12.82 -2.01
CA ALA A 35 -1.08 11.41 -1.89
C ALA A 35 -2.26 11.21 -0.97
N SER A 36 -3.12 10.25 -1.34
CA SER A 36 -4.18 9.78 -0.46
C SER A 36 -3.73 8.43 0.06
N PHE A 37 -3.81 8.25 1.36
CA PHE A 37 -3.37 7.02 2.01
C PHE A 37 -4.58 6.23 2.48
N ASP A 38 -4.58 4.93 2.22
CA ASP A 38 -5.56 4.06 2.87
C ASP A 38 -5.28 4.01 4.36
N GLY A 39 -4.01 4.11 4.74
CA GLY A 39 -3.63 4.25 6.13
C GLY A 39 -2.26 4.90 6.26
N LEU A 40 -2.12 5.69 7.31
CA LEU A 40 -0.84 6.31 7.68
C LEU A 40 -0.75 6.24 9.19
N THR A 41 0.39 5.80 9.70
CA THR A 41 0.59 5.76 11.16
C THR A 41 0.71 7.19 11.70
N LEU A 42 0.34 7.36 12.96
CA LEU A 42 0.32 8.69 13.57
C LEU A 42 1.69 9.36 13.54
N ASN A 43 2.75 8.58 13.72
CA ASN A 43 4.11 9.09 13.66
C ASN A 43 4.64 9.23 12.22
N ARG A 44 3.78 8.91 11.22
CA ARG A 44 4.10 8.98 9.80
C ARG A 44 5.26 8.07 9.38
N GLY A 45 5.51 7.02 10.13
CA GLY A 45 6.61 6.11 9.84
C GLY A 45 6.29 5.02 8.83
N ARG A 46 5.01 4.71 8.68
CA ARG A 46 4.56 3.66 7.76
C ARG A 46 3.30 4.08 7.05
N THR A 47 3.17 3.68 5.78
CA THR A 47 1.94 3.85 5.02
C THR A 47 1.35 2.50 4.69
N TRP A 48 0.08 2.50 4.33
CA TRP A 48 -0.64 1.31 3.92
C TRP A 48 -1.42 1.60 2.65
N GLU A 49 -1.26 0.74 1.64
CA GLU A 49 -2.01 0.78 0.40
C GLU A 49 -2.68 -0.55 0.19
N HIS A 50 -3.98 -0.51 -0.05
CA HIS A 50 -4.75 -1.73 -0.25
C HIS A 50 -5.40 -1.74 -1.62
N LYS A 51 -5.27 -2.86 -2.33
CA LYS A 51 -5.80 -3.01 -3.68
C LYS A 51 -6.60 -4.29 -3.79
N ARG A 52 -7.35 -4.40 -4.90
CA ARG A 52 -7.97 -5.66 -5.25
C ARG A 52 -6.88 -6.61 -5.74
N LEU A 53 -6.99 -7.88 -5.34
CA LEU A 53 -6.06 -8.91 -5.80
C LEU A 53 -6.39 -9.25 -7.25
N SER A 54 -5.69 -8.64 -8.16
CA SER A 54 -5.89 -8.82 -9.59
C SER A 54 -5.11 -10.02 -10.11
N ALA A 55 -5.40 -10.40 -11.35
CA ALA A 55 -4.64 -11.47 -12.00
C ALA A 55 -3.16 -11.11 -12.10
N GLU A 56 -2.85 -9.83 -12.34
CA GLU A 56 -1.48 -9.35 -12.43
C GLU A 56 -0.73 -9.52 -11.12
N VAL A 57 -1.34 -9.13 -10.02
CA VAL A 57 -0.71 -9.28 -8.71
C VAL A 57 -0.63 -10.75 -8.32
N ARG A 58 -1.67 -11.52 -8.63
CA ARG A 58 -1.69 -12.96 -8.33
C ARG A 58 -0.58 -13.70 -9.07
N ALA A 59 -0.26 -13.26 -10.29
CA ALA A 59 0.76 -13.90 -11.11
C ALA A 59 2.17 -13.72 -10.55
N LEU A 60 2.35 -12.84 -9.56
CA LEU A 60 3.64 -12.69 -8.90
C LEU A 60 4.02 -13.93 -8.07
N GLY A 61 3.07 -14.85 -7.87
CA GLY A 61 3.35 -16.13 -7.21
C GLY A 61 3.56 -16.00 -5.73
N HIS A 62 4.78 -15.83 -5.30
CA HIS A 62 5.10 -15.72 -3.88
C HIS A 62 4.94 -14.30 -3.39
N PHE A 63 3.72 -13.94 -3.12
CA PHE A 63 3.43 -12.65 -2.51
C PHE A 63 3.60 -12.83 -1.00
N SER A 64 4.79 -12.71 -0.55
CA SER A 64 5.11 -12.90 0.86
C SER A 64 5.58 -11.59 1.46
N ASN A 65 6.05 -11.64 2.69
CA ASN A 65 6.49 -10.47 3.41
C ASN A 65 7.75 -9.82 2.86
N PHE A 66 8.37 -10.44 1.87
CA PHE A 66 9.68 -9.99 1.41
C PHE A 66 9.75 -9.81 -0.09
N PHE A 67 8.75 -9.21 -0.66
CA PHE A 67 8.87 -8.78 -2.04
C PHE A 67 9.94 -7.72 -2.14
N GLY A 68 10.75 -7.82 -3.15
CA GLY A 68 11.56 -6.70 -3.55
C GLY A 68 10.68 -5.60 -4.09
N ALA A 69 11.13 -4.37 -4.01
CA ALA A 69 10.35 -3.24 -4.47
C ALA A 69 9.97 -3.35 -5.94
N ASP A 70 10.79 -4.02 -6.73
CA ASP A 70 10.60 -4.17 -8.16
C ASP A 70 9.69 -5.35 -8.55
N ASP A 71 9.17 -6.09 -7.58
CA ASP A 71 8.25 -7.18 -7.87
C ASP A 71 6.84 -6.70 -8.18
N LEU A 72 6.47 -5.54 -7.69
CA LEU A 72 5.14 -4.98 -7.94
C LEU A 72 5.06 -4.35 -9.33
N PRO A 73 3.86 -4.31 -9.94
CA PRO A 73 3.67 -3.52 -11.15
C PRO A 73 4.12 -2.08 -10.96
N LEU A 74 4.68 -1.49 -12.00
CA LEU A 74 5.29 -0.17 -11.89
C LEU A 74 4.33 0.89 -11.36
N HIS A 75 3.09 0.87 -11.81
CA HIS A 75 2.13 1.89 -11.36
C HIS A 75 1.86 1.80 -9.85
N TYR A 76 1.94 0.61 -9.26
CA TYR A 76 1.83 0.46 -7.81
C TYR A 76 3.11 0.91 -7.11
N GLN A 77 4.27 0.64 -7.72
CA GLN A 77 5.54 1.13 -7.18
C GLN A 77 5.55 2.65 -7.11
N VAL A 78 5.08 3.31 -8.18
CA VAL A 78 5.01 4.78 -8.23
C VAL A 78 4.08 5.29 -7.13
N GLN A 79 2.93 4.67 -6.98
CA GLN A 79 1.96 5.08 -5.96
C GLN A 79 2.54 4.96 -4.56
N CYS A 80 3.19 3.83 -4.27
CA CYS A 80 3.83 3.63 -2.98
C CYS A 80 4.96 4.63 -2.76
N GLU A 81 5.81 4.83 -3.75
CA GLU A 81 6.95 5.74 -3.62
C GLU A 81 6.49 7.16 -3.40
N GLN A 82 5.48 7.61 -4.14
CA GLN A 82 4.95 8.96 -3.97
C GLN A 82 4.41 9.15 -2.56
N GLY A 83 3.72 8.13 -2.04
CA GLY A 83 3.25 8.17 -0.65
C GLY A 83 4.39 8.30 0.34
N LEU A 84 5.49 7.60 0.12
CA LEU A 84 6.65 7.71 1.00
C LEU A 84 7.28 9.10 0.92
N ILE A 85 7.35 9.70 -0.27
CA ILE A 85 7.87 11.05 -0.42
C ILE A 85 7.01 12.03 0.38
N VAL A 86 5.70 11.99 0.17
CA VAL A 86 4.78 12.95 0.77
C VAL A 86 4.72 12.80 2.29
N SER A 87 4.74 11.58 2.79
CA SER A 87 4.60 11.33 4.23
C SER A 87 5.90 11.38 5.01
N GLY A 88 7.02 11.10 4.33
CA GLY A 88 8.30 10.90 5.01
C GLY A 88 8.43 9.52 5.62
N ALA A 89 7.50 8.62 5.35
CA ALA A 89 7.54 7.27 5.89
C ALA A 89 8.69 6.47 5.28
N THR A 90 9.11 5.43 6.00
CA THR A 90 10.23 4.59 5.56
C THR A 90 9.80 3.31 4.87
N GLY A 91 8.54 2.96 4.95
CA GLY A 91 8.04 1.75 4.27
C GLY A 91 6.54 1.80 4.11
N CYS A 92 6.07 1.11 3.08
CA CYS A 92 4.66 1.00 2.77
C CYS A 92 4.25 -0.47 2.84
N LEU A 93 3.25 -0.77 3.64
CA LEU A 93 2.64 -2.09 3.59
C LEU A 93 1.67 -2.10 2.41
N PHE A 94 1.99 -2.88 1.41
CA PHE A 94 1.11 -3.08 0.27
C PHE A 94 0.34 -4.35 0.49
N SER A 95 -0.99 -4.29 0.41
CA SER A 95 -1.81 -5.48 0.55
C SER A 95 -2.84 -5.55 -0.56
N ALA A 96 -3.30 -6.75 -0.83
CA ALA A 96 -4.32 -6.98 -1.85
C ALA A 96 -5.24 -8.09 -1.39
N SER A 97 -6.54 -7.96 -1.67
CA SER A 97 -7.52 -8.95 -1.24
C SER A 97 -8.50 -9.29 -2.34
N GLU A 98 -9.01 -10.50 -2.26
CA GLU A 98 -10.07 -10.99 -3.12
C GLU A 98 -11.28 -11.39 -2.28
N TRP A 99 -12.46 -11.01 -2.74
CA TRP A 99 -13.72 -11.23 -2.02
C TRP A 99 -14.68 -12.03 -2.89
N GLY A 100 -15.43 -12.90 -2.27
CA GLY A 100 -16.43 -13.70 -2.96
C GLY A 100 -17.77 -13.00 -3.08
N ASP A 101 -18.71 -13.64 -3.76
CA ASP A 101 -20.03 -13.07 -4.03
C ASP A 101 -20.84 -12.80 -2.78
N ASP A 102 -20.60 -13.56 -1.72
CA ASP A 102 -21.30 -13.43 -0.45
C ASP A 102 -20.54 -12.55 0.52
N ASP A 103 -19.60 -11.76 0.00
CA ASP A 103 -18.81 -10.82 0.79
C ASP A 103 -17.86 -11.51 1.77
N ASN A 104 -17.51 -12.75 1.52
CA ASN A 104 -16.50 -13.44 2.31
C ASN A 104 -15.12 -13.18 1.73
N LEU A 105 -14.16 -12.95 2.62
CA LEU A 105 -12.77 -12.82 2.21
C LEU A 105 -12.25 -14.16 1.70
N ILE A 106 -11.79 -14.20 0.46
CA ILE A 106 -11.22 -15.40 -0.13
C ILE A 106 -9.73 -15.46 0.14
N GLU A 107 -9.03 -14.36 -0.10
CA GLU A 107 -7.58 -14.34 0.02
C GLU A 107 -7.10 -12.93 0.28
N VAL A 108 -6.07 -12.80 1.11
CA VAL A 108 -5.36 -11.52 1.30
C VAL A 108 -3.87 -11.80 1.24
N ARG A 109 -3.14 -10.90 0.60
CA ARG A 109 -1.69 -11.00 0.47
C ARG A 109 -1.06 -9.68 0.84
N HIS A 110 0.18 -9.73 1.33
CA HIS A 110 0.92 -8.55 1.78
C HIS A 110 2.33 -8.58 1.28
N CYS A 111 2.90 -7.41 1.09
CA CYS A 111 4.34 -7.27 0.94
C CYS A 111 4.75 -5.89 1.44
N TRP A 112 6.03 -5.74 1.77
CA TRP A 112 6.58 -4.44 2.13
C TRP A 112 7.21 -3.80 0.90
N TYR A 113 6.83 -2.57 0.65
CA TYR A 113 7.49 -1.75 -0.36
C TYR A 113 8.48 -0.83 0.34
N ILE A 114 9.72 -0.89 -0.10
CA ILE A 114 10.80 -0.06 0.42
C ILE A 114 11.22 0.91 -0.67
N SER A 115 11.52 2.14 -0.28
CA SER A 115 11.85 3.19 -1.23
C SER A 115 12.96 2.79 -2.19
N GLN A 116 12.76 3.16 -3.46
CA GLN A 116 13.76 3.00 -4.51
C GLN A 116 14.28 4.38 -4.88
N PRO A 117 15.52 4.69 -4.53
CA PRO A 117 16.05 6.05 -4.75
C PRO A 117 15.95 6.53 -6.19
N ALA A 118 16.18 5.65 -7.17
CA ALA A 118 16.10 6.03 -8.57
C ALA A 118 14.68 6.39 -8.99
N LEU A 119 13.70 5.61 -8.55
CA LEU A 119 12.30 5.90 -8.84
C LEU A 119 11.86 7.18 -8.15
N ARG A 120 12.27 7.35 -6.90
CA ARG A 120 11.96 8.58 -6.15
C ARG A 120 12.47 9.81 -6.87
N GLN A 121 13.69 9.76 -7.37
CA GLN A 121 14.27 10.89 -8.07
C GLN A 121 13.49 11.21 -9.35
N ARG A 122 13.06 10.19 -10.08
CA ARG A 122 12.25 10.39 -11.28
C ARG A 122 10.90 11.04 -10.97
N ILE A 123 10.28 10.65 -9.86
CA ILE A 123 9.02 11.27 -9.43
C ILE A 123 9.22 12.74 -9.07
N ILE A 124 10.29 13.03 -8.34
CA ILE A 124 10.60 14.40 -7.92
C ILE A 124 10.90 15.29 -9.12
N ASP A 125 11.60 14.75 -10.09
CA ASP A 125 11.97 15.52 -11.28
C ASP A 125 10.80 15.73 -12.24
N GLY A 126 9.76 14.98 -12.09
CA GLY A 126 8.59 15.09 -12.95
C GLY A 126 8.62 14.08 -14.07
#